data_e50091c2ad383d1b91ca97c454a346d2
#
_entry.id   e50091c2ad383d1b91ca97c454a346d2
#
_cell.length_a   1.000
_cell.length_b   1.000
_cell.length_c   1.000
_cell.angle_alpha   90.00
_cell.angle_beta   90.00
_cell.angle_gamma   90.00
#
_symmetry.space_group_name_H-M   'P 1'
#
loop_
_entity.id
_entity.type
_entity.pdbx_description
1 polymer ?
#
loop_
_entity_poly.entity_id
_entity_poly.type
_entity_poly.pdbx_seq_one_letter_code
_entity_poly.pdbx_strand_id
1 'polypeptide(L)'
;MNAHPQLLHARTALYPRDRRSVAVARDLTRVTFADWGLTRRSDDVLLCVSELATNALLHGVPPGRCFRLDLSLDTAGVLRVEVQDSGPGEIRTPDVMPESERGRGLLLVAALSDDWGVRHREPGKVVWCEFRGCRPS
;
A
#
# COMPACT_ATOMS: atom_id res chain seq x y z
N MET A 1 -23.37 -9.66 19.58
CA MET A 1 -22.67 -9.76 19.24
C MET A 1 -21.84 -8.99 18.54
N ASN A 2 -20.88 -8.61 18.72
CA ASN A 2 -20.22 -7.84 18.19
C ASN A 2 -19.47 -8.10 17.22
N ALA A 3 -19.49 -7.62 16.48
CA ALA A 3 -18.95 -7.97 15.38
C ALA A 3 -17.87 -7.14 14.94
N HIS A 4 -16.96 -6.94 15.67
CA HIS A 4 -15.77 -6.29 15.19
C HIS A 4 -15.03 -7.27 14.27
N PRO A 5 -14.68 -6.86 13.08
CA PRO A 5 -13.93 -7.74 12.20
C PRO A 5 -12.59 -8.09 12.83
N GLN A 6 -12.18 -9.30 12.60
CA GLN A 6 -10.91 -9.77 13.12
C GLN A 6 -9.98 -10.06 11.98
N LEU A 7 -8.70 -9.94 12.22
CA LEU A 7 -7.69 -10.18 11.21
C LEU A 7 -7.66 -11.67 10.89
N LEU A 8 -7.78 -11.99 9.60
CA LEU A 8 -7.68 -13.37 9.15
C LEU A 8 -6.27 -13.67 8.69
N HIS A 9 -5.70 -12.81 7.91
CA HIS A 9 -4.37 -12.99 7.33
C HIS A 9 -3.61 -11.69 7.31
N ALA A 10 -2.32 -11.77 7.44
CA ALA A 10 -1.46 -10.60 7.30
C ALA A 10 -0.13 -11.01 6.70
N ARG A 11 0.45 -10.14 5.91
CA ARG A 11 1.75 -10.38 5.30
C ARG A 11 2.50 -9.07 5.21
N THR A 12 3.77 -9.08 5.58
CA THR A 12 4.60 -7.89 5.61
C THR A 12 5.89 -8.14 4.86
N ALA A 13 6.38 -7.15 4.15
CA ALA A 13 7.67 -7.23 3.49
C ALA A 13 8.35 -5.87 3.51
N LEU A 14 9.66 -5.88 3.55
CA LEU A 14 10.46 -4.66 3.48
C LEU A 14 11.21 -4.65 2.15
N TYR A 15 11.23 -3.51 1.51
CA TYR A 15 11.88 -3.39 0.21
C TYR A 15 12.82 -2.19 0.22
N PRO A 16 13.99 -2.33 -0.42
CA PRO A 16 14.91 -1.20 -0.50
C PRO A 16 14.39 -0.15 -1.48
N ARG A 17 14.95 1.04 -1.38
CA ARG A 17 14.62 2.11 -2.28
C ARG A 17 15.28 1.81 -3.61
N ASP A 18 14.62 1.00 -4.40
CA ASP A 18 15.12 0.55 -5.69
C ASP A 18 13.90 0.39 -6.58
N ARG A 19 14.03 0.86 -7.81
CA ARG A 19 12.97 0.75 -8.79
C ARG A 19 12.43 -0.65 -8.93
N ARG A 20 13.25 -1.65 -8.81
CA ARG A 20 12.83 -3.04 -8.93
C ARG A 20 11.89 -3.47 -7.82
N SER A 21 11.92 -2.75 -6.70
CA SER A 21 11.07 -3.09 -5.58
C SER A 21 9.59 -3.00 -5.92
N VAL A 22 9.22 -2.13 -6.87
CA VAL A 22 7.82 -2.02 -7.26
C VAL A 22 7.34 -3.33 -7.89
N ALA A 23 8.13 -3.90 -8.79
CA ALA A 23 7.75 -5.17 -9.42
C ALA A 23 7.73 -6.30 -8.41
N VAL A 24 8.68 -6.31 -7.47
CA VAL A 24 8.73 -7.35 -6.45
C VAL A 24 7.52 -7.23 -5.52
N ALA A 25 7.12 -6.01 -5.18
CA ALA A 25 5.93 -5.80 -4.34
C ALA A 25 4.66 -6.28 -5.04
N ARG A 26 4.57 -6.07 -6.35
CA ARG A 26 3.43 -6.57 -7.12
C ARG A 26 3.42 -8.08 -7.15
N ASP A 27 4.57 -8.70 -7.31
CA ASP A 27 4.66 -10.15 -7.34
C ASP A 27 4.26 -10.75 -5.99
N LEU A 28 4.68 -10.13 -4.90
CA LEU A 28 4.28 -10.58 -3.58
C LEU A 28 2.76 -10.50 -3.43
N THR A 29 2.17 -9.44 -3.95
CA THR A 29 0.72 -9.27 -3.87
C THR A 29 0.00 -10.36 -4.65
N ARG A 30 0.50 -10.74 -5.83
CA ARG A 30 -0.10 -11.83 -6.60
C ARG A 30 -0.02 -13.14 -5.86
N VAL A 31 1.14 -13.43 -5.28
CA VAL A 31 1.34 -14.65 -4.53
C VAL A 31 0.44 -14.66 -3.29
N THR A 32 0.31 -13.52 -2.64
CA THR A 32 -0.53 -13.39 -1.45
C THR A 32 -2.00 -13.65 -1.80
N PHE A 33 -2.47 -13.11 -2.92
CA PHE A 33 -3.84 -13.35 -3.36
C PHE A 33 -4.05 -14.84 -3.62
N ALA A 34 -3.10 -15.49 -4.27
CA ALA A 34 -3.20 -16.93 -4.51
C ALA A 34 -3.22 -17.71 -3.19
N ASP A 35 -2.33 -17.35 -2.27
CA ASP A 35 -2.26 -18.03 -0.99
C ASP A 35 -3.53 -17.86 -0.16
N TRP A 36 -4.16 -16.69 -0.25
CA TRP A 36 -5.35 -16.39 0.55
C TRP A 36 -6.65 -16.74 -0.20
N GLY A 37 -6.53 -17.28 -1.41
CA GLY A 37 -7.70 -17.68 -2.18
C GLY A 37 -8.52 -16.54 -2.72
N LEU A 38 -7.88 -15.41 -2.98
CA LEU A 38 -8.58 -14.23 -3.45
C LEU A 38 -8.40 -14.05 -4.94
N THR A 39 -9.48 -13.67 -5.62
CA THR A 39 -9.40 -13.37 -7.06
C THR A 39 -10.04 -12.02 -7.36
N ARG A 40 -11.06 -11.66 -6.60
CA ARG A 40 -11.75 -10.41 -6.89
C ARG A 40 -10.89 -9.22 -6.60
N ARG A 41 -10.98 -8.25 -7.47
CA ARG A 41 -10.30 -6.97 -7.31
C ARG A 41 -8.79 -7.05 -7.38
N SER A 42 -8.25 -8.18 -7.83
CA SER A 42 -6.81 -8.34 -7.84
C SER A 42 -6.12 -7.30 -8.73
N ASP A 43 -6.71 -6.97 -9.88
CA ASP A 43 -6.08 -6.00 -10.77
C ASP A 43 -6.03 -4.61 -10.14
N ASP A 44 -7.12 -4.22 -9.48
CA ASP A 44 -7.18 -2.92 -8.81
C ASP A 44 -6.18 -2.86 -7.67
N VAL A 45 -6.09 -3.95 -6.91
CA VAL A 45 -5.16 -3.99 -5.78
C VAL A 45 -3.72 -3.94 -6.27
N LEU A 46 -3.40 -4.68 -7.35
CA LEU A 46 -2.05 -4.67 -7.89
C LEU A 46 -1.66 -3.28 -8.35
N LEU A 47 -2.59 -2.59 -8.98
CA LEU A 47 -2.31 -1.25 -9.46
C LEU A 47 -2.09 -0.30 -8.29
N CYS A 48 -2.89 -0.41 -7.25
CA CYS A 48 -2.72 0.44 -6.07
C CYS A 48 -1.39 0.14 -5.38
N VAL A 49 -1.00 -1.13 -5.28
CA VAL A 49 0.29 -1.48 -4.69
C VAL A 49 1.42 -0.82 -5.50
N SER A 50 1.31 -0.86 -6.83
CA SER A 50 2.31 -0.23 -7.68
C SER A 50 2.40 1.26 -7.42
N GLU A 51 1.24 1.92 -7.31
CA GLU A 51 1.23 3.36 -7.11
C GLU A 51 1.76 3.76 -5.74
N LEU A 52 1.38 3.02 -4.72
CA LEU A 52 1.85 3.32 -3.37
C LEU A 52 3.35 3.05 -3.23
N ALA A 53 3.85 1.98 -3.84
CA ALA A 53 5.27 1.67 -3.79
C ALA A 53 6.07 2.72 -4.55
N THR A 54 5.58 3.12 -5.73
CA THR A 54 6.23 4.15 -6.52
C THR A 54 6.27 5.47 -5.75
N ASN A 55 5.16 5.79 -5.09
CA ASN A 55 5.08 7.00 -4.30
C ASN A 55 6.10 6.99 -3.16
N ALA A 56 6.27 5.86 -2.49
CA ALA A 56 7.26 5.73 -1.44
C ALA A 56 8.67 5.92 -1.98
N LEU A 57 8.94 5.33 -3.15
CA LEU A 57 10.25 5.46 -3.74
C LEU A 57 10.59 6.88 -4.11
N LEU A 58 9.65 7.58 -4.69
CA LEU A 58 9.92 8.92 -5.19
C LEU A 58 9.87 9.99 -4.11
N HIS A 59 9.03 9.79 -3.10
CA HIS A 59 8.76 10.86 -2.17
C HIS A 59 8.95 10.54 -0.69
N GLY A 60 9.02 9.28 -0.34
CA GLY A 60 8.98 8.90 1.07
C GLY A 60 10.21 8.26 1.65
N VAL A 61 11.08 7.72 0.82
CA VAL A 61 12.19 6.93 1.34
C VAL A 61 13.51 7.55 0.96
N PRO A 62 14.32 7.95 1.93
CA PRO A 62 15.64 8.48 1.63
C PRO A 62 16.55 7.39 1.09
N PRO A 63 17.60 7.76 0.39
CA PRO A 63 18.56 6.78 -0.11
C PRO A 63 19.07 5.88 1.01
N GLY A 64 19.19 4.62 0.73
CA GLY A 64 19.69 3.66 1.71
C GLY A 64 18.68 3.18 2.70
N ARG A 65 17.44 3.61 2.57
CA ARG A 65 16.36 3.19 3.47
C ARG A 65 15.39 2.29 2.73
N CYS A 66 14.44 1.77 3.46
CA CYS A 66 13.45 0.81 2.94
C CYS A 66 12.05 1.34 3.12
N PHE A 67 11.11 0.78 2.38
CA PHE A 67 9.69 0.98 2.70
C PHE A 67 9.11 -0.39 3.07
N ARG A 68 8.02 -0.35 3.79
CA ARG A 68 7.37 -1.57 4.26
C ARG A 68 6.00 -1.68 3.63
N LEU A 69 5.69 -2.86 3.11
CA LEU A 69 4.37 -3.15 2.57
C LEU A 69 3.67 -4.10 3.52
N ASP A 70 2.46 -3.76 3.91
CA ASP A 70 1.62 -4.63 4.72
C ASP A 70 0.34 -4.92 3.96
N LEU A 71 0.01 -6.19 3.86
CA LEU A 71 -1.26 -6.65 3.30
C LEU A 71 -2.00 -7.37 4.40
N SER A 72 -3.28 -7.06 4.56
CA SER A 72 -4.08 -7.76 5.56
C SER A 72 -5.50 -7.99 5.05
N LEU A 73 -6.13 -9.05 5.55
CA LEU A 73 -7.49 -9.40 5.19
C LEU A 73 -8.23 -9.72 6.49
N ASP A 74 -9.40 -9.15 6.66
CA ASP A 74 -10.17 -9.38 7.87
C ASP A 74 -11.41 -10.24 7.60
N THR A 75 -12.13 -10.58 8.66
CA THR A 75 -13.30 -11.45 8.57
C THR A 75 -14.47 -10.78 7.87
N ALA A 76 -14.44 -9.48 7.70
CA ALA A 76 -15.49 -8.78 6.96
C ALA A 76 -15.20 -8.73 5.46
N GLY A 77 -14.07 -9.28 5.03
CA GLY A 77 -13.70 -9.28 3.62
C GLY A 77 -13.04 -8.00 3.18
N VAL A 78 -12.46 -7.26 4.10
CA VAL A 78 -11.75 -6.04 3.76
C VAL A 78 -10.27 -6.35 3.61
N LEU A 79 -9.74 -6.09 2.43
CA LEU A 79 -8.32 -6.21 2.18
C LEU A 79 -7.72 -4.83 2.35
N ARG A 80 -6.70 -4.72 3.16
CA ARG A 80 -6.04 -3.43 3.41
C ARG A 80 -4.60 -3.50 2.95
N VAL A 81 -4.19 -2.46 2.25
CA VAL A 81 -2.81 -2.30 1.79
C VAL A 81 -2.25 -1.09 2.51
N GLU A 82 -1.09 -1.23 3.12
CA GLU A 82 -0.39 -0.09 3.72
C GLU A 82 1.03 -0.07 3.23
N VAL A 83 1.51 1.10 2.86
CA VAL A 83 2.92 1.29 2.53
C VAL A 83 3.45 2.34 3.48
N GLN A 84 4.44 1.95 4.27
CA GLN A 84 5.01 2.84 5.27
C GLN A 84 6.44 3.13 4.88
N ASP A 85 6.78 4.42 4.79
CA ASP A 85 8.17 4.74 4.55
C ASP A 85 8.89 4.74 5.89
N SER A 86 10.16 4.40 5.86
CA SER A 86 10.93 4.32 7.07
C SER A 86 11.87 5.49 7.18
N GLY A 87 11.59 6.54 6.45
CA GLY A 87 12.49 7.66 6.44
C GLY A 87 12.45 8.42 7.73
N PRO A 88 13.38 9.30 7.92
CA PRO A 88 13.42 10.12 9.09
C PRO A 88 12.37 11.15 8.97
N GLY A 89 11.33 10.94 8.78
CA GLY A 89 10.24 11.81 8.87
C GLY A 89 10.27 13.17 8.31
N GLU A 90 11.33 13.57 7.75
CA GLU A 90 11.30 14.80 7.27
C GLU A 90 10.65 14.83 6.03
N ILE A 91 9.47 15.17 5.97
CA ILE A 91 8.78 15.28 4.79
C ILE A 91 9.24 16.49 4.17
N ARG A 92 10.04 16.38 3.24
CA ARG A 92 10.36 17.42 2.52
C ARG A 92 9.25 17.85 1.83
N THR A 93 8.87 18.99 2.02
CA THR A 93 7.80 19.49 1.36
C THR A 93 8.07 19.39 0.00
N PRO A 94 7.24 19.05 -0.64
CA PRO A 94 7.27 18.80 -2.00
C PRO A 94 7.26 19.94 -2.84
N ASP A 95 7.75 20.94 -2.46
CA ASP A 95 7.80 22.06 -3.25
C ASP A 95 8.44 21.76 -4.53
N VAL A 96 9.20 20.75 -4.59
CA VAL A 96 9.90 20.48 -5.78
C VAL A 96 9.22 19.55 -6.67
N MET A 97 8.12 18.95 -6.28
CA MET A 97 7.45 18.00 -7.10
C MET A 97 6.31 18.64 -7.84
N PRO A 98 6.22 18.38 -9.12
CA PRO A 98 5.07 18.87 -9.86
C PRO A 98 3.84 18.30 -9.26
N GLU A 99 2.87 19.14 -9.07
CA GLU A 99 1.64 18.73 -8.50
C GLU A 99 1.02 17.61 -9.27
N SER A 100 1.16 17.59 -10.56
CA SER A 100 0.61 16.54 -11.38
C SER A 100 1.23 15.20 -11.06
N GLU A 101 2.49 15.14 -10.68
CA GLU A 101 3.09 13.88 -10.36
C GLU A 101 2.72 13.42 -8.99
N ARG A 102 2.57 14.36 -8.07
CA ARG A 102 2.24 14.04 -6.73
C ARG A 102 0.83 13.55 -6.57
N GLY A 103 -0.10 14.14 -7.28
CA GLY A 103 -1.48 13.80 -7.14
C GLY A 103 -1.92 12.63 -7.97
N ARG A 104 -1.18 12.32 -9.02
CA ARG A 104 -1.64 11.32 -9.95
C ARG A 104 -1.80 9.92 -9.37
N GLY A 105 -0.81 9.47 -8.64
CA GLY A 105 -0.87 8.14 -8.04
C GLY A 105 -1.98 8.04 -7.01
N LEU A 106 -2.14 9.06 -6.18
CA LEU A 106 -3.17 9.04 -5.17
C LEU A 106 -4.56 9.19 -5.77
N LEU A 107 -4.68 9.90 -6.88
CA LEU A 107 -5.96 9.98 -7.56
C LEU A 107 -6.38 8.61 -8.07
N LEU A 108 -5.44 7.83 -8.56
CA LEU A 108 -5.73 6.50 -9.04
C LEU A 108 -6.13 5.59 -7.88
N VAL A 109 -5.41 5.69 -6.77
CA VAL A 109 -5.73 4.92 -5.58
C VAL A 109 -7.15 5.27 -5.11
N ALA A 110 -7.47 6.55 -5.08
CA ALA A 110 -8.79 6.99 -4.67
C ALA A 110 -9.89 6.47 -5.59
N ALA A 111 -9.59 6.37 -6.87
CA ALA A 111 -10.57 5.90 -7.84
C ALA A 111 -10.80 4.40 -7.76
N LEU A 112 -9.77 3.63 -7.45
CA LEU A 112 -9.85 2.18 -7.47
C LEU A 112 -10.20 1.55 -6.14
N SER A 113 -9.84 2.17 -5.04
CA SER A 113 -10.10 1.60 -3.72
C SER A 113 -11.43 2.10 -3.16
N ASP A 114 -11.90 1.43 -2.13
CA ASP A 114 -13.14 1.84 -1.48
C ASP A 114 -12.89 2.88 -0.40
N ASP A 115 -11.68 2.92 0.11
CA ASP A 115 -11.29 3.91 1.11
C ASP A 115 -9.77 4.04 1.05
N TRP A 116 -9.25 5.19 1.43
CA TRP A 116 -7.80 5.40 1.43
C TRP A 116 -7.45 6.59 2.30
N GLY A 117 -6.20 6.69 2.67
CA GLY A 117 -5.77 7.82 3.49
C GLY A 117 -4.28 7.82 3.72
N VAL A 118 -3.84 8.86 4.41
CA VAL A 118 -2.46 9.03 4.80
C VAL A 118 -2.43 9.27 6.29
N ARG A 119 -1.58 8.56 6.99
CA ARG A 119 -1.42 8.73 8.42
C ARG A 119 0.03 9.08 8.69
N HIS A 120 0.24 10.19 9.34
CA HIS A 120 1.60 10.62 9.65
C HIS A 120 2.11 9.89 10.90
N ARG A 121 3.38 9.57 10.90
CA ARG A 121 4.02 8.91 12.02
C ARG A 121 5.35 9.58 12.28
N GLU A 122 5.96 9.25 13.39
CA GLU A 122 7.27 9.75 13.71
C GLU A 122 8.20 8.60 13.83
N PRO A 123 9.02 8.39 12.83
CA PRO A 123 9.15 9.17 11.62
C PRO A 123 8.28 8.61 10.50
N GLY A 124 8.12 9.41 9.46
CA GLY A 124 7.51 8.93 8.22
C GLY A 124 6.01 9.00 8.16
N LYS A 125 5.45 8.25 7.25
CA LYS A 125 4.01 8.20 7.07
C LYS A 125 3.59 6.86 6.54
N VAL A 126 2.31 6.56 6.70
CA VAL A 126 1.70 5.36 6.16
C VAL A 126 0.63 5.82 5.18
N VAL A 127 0.71 5.35 3.94
CA VAL A 127 -0.35 5.57 2.97
C VAL A 127 -1.07 4.25 2.83
N TRP A 128 -2.39 4.26 2.92
CA TRP A 128 -3.16 3.03 2.95
C TRP A 128 -4.37 3.09 2.05
N CYS A 129 -4.86 1.93 1.64
CA CYS A 129 -6.12 1.83 0.94
C CYS A 129 -6.80 0.51 1.30
N GLU A 130 -8.12 0.48 1.12
CA GLU A 130 -8.93 -0.67 1.47
C GLU A 130 -9.87 -1.06 0.35
N PHE A 131 -10.10 -2.36 0.24
CA PHE A 131 -10.97 -2.93 -0.78
C PHE A 131 -11.92 -3.89 -0.11
N ARG A 132 -13.22 -3.67 -0.31
CA ARG A 132 -14.24 -4.52 0.29
C ARG A 132 -14.59 -5.66 -0.64
N GLY A 133 -15.27 -6.66 -0.10
CA GLY A 133 -15.71 -7.79 -0.90
C GLY A 133 -14.62 -8.75 -1.30
N CYS A 134 -13.51 -8.75 -0.58
CA CYS A 134 -12.38 -9.63 -0.88
C CYS A 134 -12.52 -10.88 -0.02
N ARG A 135 -13.29 -11.84 -0.51
CA ARG A 135 -13.49 -13.08 0.21
C ARG A 135 -12.93 -14.22 -0.60
N PRO A 136 -12.46 -15.26 0.06
CA PRO A 136 -11.97 -16.44 -0.67
C PRO A 136 -13.11 -17.03 -1.48
N SER A 137 -12.80 -17.51 -2.67
CA SER A 137 -13.80 -18.11 -3.54
C SER A 137 -14.10 -19.52 -3.15
#